data_30f57180bf76c6bfbf03a6529b392505
#
_entry.id   30f57180bf76c6bfbf03a6529b392505
#
_cell.length_a   1.000
_cell.length_b   1.000
_cell.length_c   1.000
_cell.angle_alpha   90.00
_cell.angle_beta   90.00
_cell.angle_gamma   90.00
#
_symmetry.space_group_name_H-M   'P 1'
#
loop_
_entity.id
_entity.type
_entity.pdbx_description
1 polymer ?
#
loop_
_entity_poly.entity_id
_entity_poly.type
_entity_poly.pdbx_seq_one_letter_code
_entity_poly.pdbx_strand_id
1 'polypeptide(L)'
;DVEVAVIETGLGGRLDATNIIVPILSVITNIGLEHTALLGDTLQKIAAEKAGIIKKSIPVIVGEADVRYNEVIEQAAAANKSRVIYAEREFVCEECRPEGNRQFFHLRRTRDNRDFDVLLDLQGSYQCRNIVTASAAIDFLHEETPLTISRRAYLEGMCCAAANTASGAVSGVRLC
;
A
#
# COMPACT_ATOMS: atom_id res chain seq x y z
N ASP A 1 12.76 10.22 -18.62
CA ASP A 1 13.18 9.83 -17.25
C ASP A 1 11.97 9.99 -16.33
N VAL A 2 11.81 9.08 -15.37
CA VAL A 2 10.77 9.14 -14.34
C VAL A 2 11.43 9.46 -13.00
N GLU A 3 10.77 10.28 -12.17
CA GLU A 3 11.27 10.63 -10.83
C GLU A 3 10.96 9.55 -9.80
N VAL A 4 9.81 8.89 -9.94
CA VAL A 4 9.33 7.80 -9.07
C VAL A 4 8.77 6.69 -9.93
N ALA A 5 9.12 5.45 -9.61
CA ALA A 5 8.52 4.25 -10.21
C ALA A 5 7.82 3.43 -9.13
N VAL A 6 6.59 3.02 -9.39
CA VAL A 6 5.86 2.06 -8.57
C VAL A 6 5.89 0.72 -9.29
N ILE A 7 6.47 -0.28 -8.63
CA ILE A 7 6.66 -1.61 -9.21
C ILE A 7 5.77 -2.60 -8.45
N GLU A 8 4.86 -3.22 -9.18
CA GLU A 8 3.97 -4.24 -8.64
C GLU A 8 4.58 -5.64 -8.85
N THR A 9 4.51 -6.47 -7.81
CA THR A 9 4.85 -7.89 -7.91
C THR A 9 3.72 -8.63 -8.65
N GLY A 10 4.08 -9.51 -9.58
CA GLY A 10 3.08 -10.29 -10.30
C GLY A 10 2.44 -11.38 -9.43
N LEU A 11 3.25 -12.09 -8.62
CA LEU A 11 2.78 -13.15 -7.75
C LEU A 11 3.67 -13.33 -6.52
N GLY A 12 3.07 -13.36 -5.34
CA GLY A 12 3.77 -13.59 -4.07
C GLY A 12 4.68 -12.42 -3.69
N GLY A 13 5.97 -12.55 -3.94
CA GLY A 13 6.98 -11.52 -3.65
C GLY A 13 8.39 -12.07 -3.67
N ARG A 14 8.71 -13.06 -2.84
CA ARG A 14 10.07 -13.59 -2.65
C ARG A 14 10.75 -14.04 -3.94
N LEU A 15 10.03 -14.73 -4.79
CA LEU A 15 10.53 -15.30 -6.06
C LEU A 15 10.03 -14.52 -7.29
N ASP A 16 9.39 -13.37 -7.09
CA ASP A 16 8.94 -12.54 -8.19
C ASP A 16 10.12 -11.91 -8.93
N ALA A 17 10.02 -11.79 -10.26
CA ALA A 17 11.05 -11.20 -11.08
C ALA A 17 11.36 -9.74 -10.72
N THR A 18 10.36 -9.01 -10.21
CA THR A 18 10.53 -7.62 -9.75
C THR A 18 11.33 -7.51 -8.46
N ASN A 19 11.52 -8.63 -7.72
CA ASN A 19 12.17 -8.62 -6.40
C ASN A 19 13.70 -8.42 -6.46
N ILE A 20 14.26 -8.14 -7.63
CA ILE A 20 15.67 -7.74 -7.79
C ILE A 20 15.93 -6.28 -7.40
N ILE A 21 14.89 -5.45 -7.32
CA ILE A 21 15.02 -4.03 -7.01
C ILE A 21 15.34 -3.79 -5.52
N VAL A 22 15.93 -2.63 -5.24
CA VAL A 22 16.03 -2.07 -3.88
C VAL A 22 15.16 -0.82 -3.84
N PRO A 23 13.95 -0.90 -3.28
CA PRO A 23 13.02 0.22 -3.24
C PRO A 23 13.37 1.22 -2.14
N ILE A 24 12.73 2.38 -2.14
CA ILE A 24 12.74 3.31 -1.00
C ILE A 24 11.67 2.95 0.04
N LEU A 25 10.66 2.19 -0.36
CA LEU A 25 9.56 1.72 0.47
C LEU A 25 9.01 0.42 -0.12
N SER A 26 8.79 -0.58 0.70
CA SER A 26 8.01 -1.79 0.34
C SER A 26 6.58 -1.65 0.86
N VAL A 27 5.59 -2.17 0.11
CA VAL A 27 4.18 -2.15 0.54
C VAL A 27 3.60 -3.54 0.37
N ILE A 28 3.01 -4.09 1.44
CA ILE A 28 2.21 -5.31 1.44
C ILE A 28 0.78 -4.89 1.70
N THR A 29 -0.08 -4.94 0.69
CA THR A 29 -1.45 -4.40 0.76
C THR A 29 -2.34 -5.24 1.66
N ASN A 30 -2.45 -6.55 1.34
CA ASN A 30 -3.22 -7.51 2.13
C ASN A 30 -2.64 -8.92 1.99
N ILE A 31 -3.03 -9.80 2.90
CA ILE A 31 -2.69 -11.23 2.87
C ILE A 31 -3.99 -12.02 2.97
N GLY A 32 -4.33 -12.69 1.87
CA GLY A 32 -5.50 -13.54 1.75
C GLY A 32 -5.14 -14.94 1.23
N LEU A 33 -6.08 -15.88 1.34
CA LEU A 33 -5.93 -17.24 0.78
C LEU A 33 -6.14 -17.22 -0.73
N GLU A 34 -5.24 -16.56 -1.45
CA GLU A 34 -5.23 -16.48 -2.90
C GLU A 34 -4.03 -17.25 -3.45
N HIS A 35 -4.18 -17.80 -4.65
CA HIS A 35 -3.10 -18.57 -5.32
C HIS A 35 -2.48 -19.67 -4.43
N THR A 36 -3.28 -20.34 -3.61
CA THR A 36 -2.83 -21.30 -2.60
C THR A 36 -2.02 -22.46 -3.17
N ALA A 37 -2.25 -22.83 -4.42
CA ALA A 37 -1.49 -23.85 -5.11
C ALA A 37 0.00 -23.47 -5.32
N LEU A 38 0.33 -22.18 -5.32
CA LEU A 38 1.69 -21.67 -5.58
C LEU A 38 2.32 -21.03 -4.34
N LEU A 39 1.52 -20.27 -3.57
CA LEU A 39 2.03 -19.51 -2.43
C LEU A 39 1.90 -20.24 -1.08
N GLY A 40 1.15 -21.36 -1.06
CA GLY A 40 0.89 -22.13 0.14
C GLY A 40 -0.54 -22.04 0.63
N ASP A 41 -0.93 -22.99 1.45
CA ASP A 41 -2.29 -23.26 1.90
C ASP A 41 -2.65 -22.58 3.23
N THR A 42 -1.76 -21.75 3.77
CA THR A 42 -1.98 -20.99 5.01
C THR A 42 -1.60 -19.52 4.85
N LEU A 43 -2.25 -18.67 5.65
CA LEU A 43 -1.93 -17.23 5.66
C LEU A 43 -0.47 -16.97 6.01
N GLN A 44 0.12 -17.78 6.91
CA GLN A 44 1.52 -17.66 7.31
C GLN A 44 2.48 -17.95 6.14
N LYS A 45 2.19 -18.97 5.32
CA LYS A 45 3.01 -19.29 4.14
C LYS A 45 2.92 -18.18 3.11
N ILE A 46 1.70 -17.67 2.83
CA ILE A 46 1.49 -16.57 1.90
C ILE A 46 2.16 -15.29 2.42
N ALA A 47 2.07 -15.03 3.73
CA ALA A 47 2.76 -13.93 4.37
C ALA A 47 4.28 -14.02 4.21
N ALA A 48 4.86 -15.19 4.36
CA ALA A 48 6.30 -15.41 4.17
C ALA A 48 6.75 -15.15 2.73
N GLU A 49 5.95 -15.55 1.73
CA GLU A 49 6.23 -15.24 0.32
C GLU A 49 6.14 -13.74 0.03
N LYS A 50 5.10 -13.05 0.56
CA LYS A 50 4.97 -11.59 0.40
C LYS A 50 6.06 -10.84 1.18
N ALA A 51 6.42 -11.28 2.37
CA ALA A 51 7.50 -10.70 3.18
C ALA A 51 8.88 -10.77 2.50
N GLY A 52 9.04 -11.60 1.49
CA GLY A 52 10.26 -11.66 0.67
C GLY A 52 10.61 -10.37 -0.07
N ILE A 53 9.70 -9.40 -0.17
CA ILE A 53 9.98 -8.07 -0.72
C ILE A 53 10.60 -7.11 0.30
N ILE A 54 10.65 -7.49 1.58
CA ILE A 54 11.24 -6.64 2.64
C ILE A 54 12.76 -6.64 2.46
N LYS A 55 13.34 -5.46 2.25
CA LYS A 55 14.76 -5.27 2.00
C LYS A 55 15.48 -4.69 3.20
N LYS A 56 16.78 -4.95 3.26
CA LYS A 56 17.62 -4.51 4.37
C LYS A 56 17.54 -3.00 4.59
N SER A 57 17.14 -2.61 5.79
CA SER A 57 17.00 -1.21 6.25
C SER A 57 15.99 -0.38 5.44
N ILE A 58 15.14 -1.01 4.62
CA ILE A 58 14.06 -0.35 3.88
C ILE A 58 12.75 -0.56 4.64
N PRO A 59 12.01 0.48 5.00
CA PRO A 59 10.73 0.34 5.67
C PRO A 59 9.70 -0.42 4.83
N VAL A 60 8.79 -1.10 5.53
CA VAL A 60 7.66 -1.77 4.91
C VAL A 60 6.35 -1.28 5.52
N ILE A 61 5.41 -0.90 4.65
CA ILE A 61 4.03 -0.66 5.04
C ILE A 61 3.24 -1.94 4.85
N VAL A 62 2.43 -2.27 5.86
CA VAL A 62 1.48 -3.37 5.84
C VAL A 62 0.09 -2.78 5.94
N GLY A 63 -0.74 -3.03 4.92
CA GLY A 63 -2.07 -2.43 4.80
C GLY A 63 -3.03 -2.93 5.88
N GLU A 64 -3.00 -4.22 6.14
CA GLU A 64 -3.88 -4.87 7.13
C GLU A 64 -3.04 -5.64 8.15
N ALA A 65 -3.26 -5.38 9.45
CA ALA A 65 -2.69 -6.19 10.51
C ALA A 65 -3.61 -7.37 10.86
N ASP A 66 -3.03 -8.54 11.03
CA ASP A 66 -3.77 -9.73 11.47
C ASP A 66 -2.87 -10.61 12.35
N VAL A 67 -3.35 -10.95 13.52
CA VAL A 67 -2.64 -11.79 14.50
C VAL A 67 -2.20 -13.13 13.93
N ARG A 68 -2.86 -13.60 12.88
CA ARG A 68 -2.57 -14.87 12.22
C ARG A 68 -1.26 -14.85 11.42
N TYR A 69 -0.77 -13.67 11.02
CA TYR A 69 0.44 -13.56 10.18
C TYR A 69 1.39 -12.40 10.54
N ASN A 70 1.00 -11.48 11.43
CA ASN A 70 1.85 -10.35 11.81
C ASN A 70 3.24 -10.78 12.26
N GLU A 71 3.33 -11.85 13.05
CA GLU A 71 4.61 -12.38 13.53
C GLU A 71 5.56 -12.74 12.39
N VAL A 72 5.05 -13.30 11.30
CA VAL A 72 5.85 -13.67 10.11
C VAL A 72 6.45 -12.41 9.46
N ILE A 73 5.64 -11.36 9.32
CA ILE A 73 6.09 -10.07 8.75
C ILE A 73 7.12 -9.41 9.68
N GLU A 74 6.86 -9.39 10.98
CA GLU A 74 7.74 -8.77 11.97
C GLU A 74 9.08 -9.48 12.07
N GLN A 75 9.10 -10.81 12.01
CA GLN A 75 10.33 -11.61 11.98
C GLN A 75 11.14 -11.32 10.70
N ALA A 76 10.49 -11.27 9.55
CA ALA A 76 11.16 -10.95 8.29
C ALA A 76 11.73 -9.53 8.29
N ALA A 77 10.98 -8.58 8.84
CA ALA A 77 11.42 -7.19 8.98
C ALA A 77 12.59 -7.07 9.96
N ALA A 78 12.52 -7.73 11.12
CA ALA A 78 13.61 -7.75 12.11
C ALA A 78 14.90 -8.32 11.53
N ALA A 79 14.82 -9.43 10.79
CA ALA A 79 15.96 -10.05 10.10
C ALA A 79 16.63 -9.08 9.10
N ASN A 80 15.83 -8.20 8.47
CA ASN A 80 16.29 -7.19 7.53
C ASN A 80 16.59 -5.82 8.20
N LYS A 81 16.44 -5.68 9.52
CA LYS A 81 16.54 -4.38 10.23
C LYS A 81 15.60 -3.33 9.61
N SER A 82 14.46 -3.75 9.16
CA SER A 82 13.42 -2.94 8.52
C SER A 82 12.37 -2.52 9.54
N ARG A 83 11.88 -1.29 9.44
CA ARG A 83 10.75 -0.81 10.24
C ARG A 83 9.44 -1.26 9.61
N VAL A 84 8.55 -1.85 10.40
CA VAL A 84 7.17 -2.15 9.99
C VAL A 84 6.25 -0.99 10.36
N ILE A 85 5.43 -0.57 9.42
CA ILE A 85 4.41 0.48 9.59
C ILE A 85 3.07 -0.14 9.21
N TYR A 86 2.15 -0.24 10.16
CA TYR A 86 0.79 -0.71 9.89
C TYR A 86 -0.08 0.47 9.46
N ALA A 87 -0.58 0.45 8.23
CA ALA A 87 -1.33 1.56 7.63
C ALA A 87 -2.57 1.93 8.46
N GLU A 88 -3.28 0.95 9.00
CA GLU A 88 -4.46 1.15 9.85
C GLU A 88 -4.16 1.81 11.22
N ARG A 89 -2.89 1.89 11.61
CA ARG A 89 -2.47 2.65 12.80
C ARG A 89 -2.14 4.09 12.48
N GLU A 90 -1.84 4.38 11.22
CA GLU A 90 -1.50 5.73 10.73
C GLU A 90 -2.75 6.49 10.25
N PHE A 91 -3.69 5.78 9.61
CA PHE A 91 -4.91 6.34 9.08
C PHE A 91 -6.13 5.47 9.40
N VAL A 92 -7.26 6.13 9.65
CA VAL A 92 -8.57 5.49 9.84
C VAL A 92 -9.52 6.01 8.77
N CYS A 93 -10.21 5.10 8.09
CA CYS A 93 -11.34 5.45 7.22
C CYS A 93 -12.62 5.47 8.08
N GLU A 94 -13.11 6.66 8.39
CA GLU A 94 -14.29 6.85 9.25
C GLU A 94 -15.59 6.79 8.46
N GLU A 95 -15.57 7.23 7.22
CA GLU A 95 -16.71 7.19 6.32
C GLU A 95 -16.29 6.72 4.94
N CYS A 96 -17.13 5.87 4.34
CA CYS A 96 -16.97 5.41 2.97
C CYS A 96 -18.39 5.30 2.36
N ARG A 97 -18.67 6.10 1.32
CA ARG A 97 -19.97 6.09 0.66
C ARG A 97 -19.87 6.32 -0.84
N PRO A 98 -20.80 5.78 -1.64
CA PRO A 98 -20.90 6.14 -3.05
C PRO A 98 -21.23 7.62 -3.22
N GLU A 99 -20.63 8.26 -4.23
CA GLU A 99 -20.93 9.64 -4.62
C GLU A 99 -20.92 9.76 -6.16
N GLY A 100 -22.11 9.57 -6.77
CA GLY A 100 -22.24 9.47 -8.21
C GLY A 100 -21.51 8.25 -8.76
N ASN A 101 -20.58 8.48 -9.70
CA ASN A 101 -19.71 7.44 -10.27
C ASN A 101 -18.37 7.30 -9.52
N ARG A 102 -18.22 7.94 -8.37
CA ARG A 102 -17.05 7.92 -7.50
C ARG A 102 -17.39 7.35 -6.13
N GLN A 103 -16.37 7.22 -5.31
CA GLN A 103 -16.51 6.84 -3.91
C GLN A 103 -15.87 7.92 -3.04
N PHE A 104 -16.63 8.41 -2.06
CA PHE A 104 -16.18 9.36 -1.07
C PHE A 104 -15.61 8.63 0.14
N PHE A 105 -14.52 9.16 0.67
CA PHE A 105 -13.88 8.68 1.90
C PHE A 105 -13.58 9.86 2.81
N HIS A 106 -13.91 9.70 4.07
CA HIS A 106 -13.43 10.56 5.15
C HIS A 106 -12.34 9.81 5.90
N LEU A 107 -11.11 10.30 5.80
CA LEU A 107 -9.94 9.69 6.44
C LEU A 107 -9.45 10.59 7.55
N ARG A 108 -9.07 9.99 8.68
CA ARG A 108 -8.37 10.69 9.74
C ARG A 108 -6.97 10.12 9.92
N ARG A 109 -5.96 10.99 9.93
CA ARG A 109 -4.59 10.65 10.30
C ARG A 109 -4.48 10.60 11.83
N THR A 110 -4.04 9.47 12.37
CA THR A 110 -4.07 9.21 13.83
C THR A 110 -3.11 10.08 14.63
N ARG A 111 -1.91 10.35 14.11
CA ARG A 111 -0.87 11.05 14.87
C ARG A 111 -1.20 12.50 15.24
N ASP A 112 -2.02 13.19 14.47
CA ASP A 112 -2.35 14.62 14.65
C ASP A 112 -3.83 14.93 14.48
N ASN A 113 -4.67 13.91 14.30
CA ASN A 113 -6.12 14.02 14.10
C ASN A 113 -6.52 14.91 12.91
N ARG A 114 -5.71 14.93 11.86
CA ARG A 114 -6.05 15.65 10.64
C ARG A 114 -7.02 14.87 9.77
N ASP A 115 -8.03 15.56 9.28
CA ASP A 115 -9.04 15.01 8.41
C ASP A 115 -8.73 15.27 6.93
N PHE A 116 -9.07 14.28 6.09
CA PHE A 116 -8.90 14.31 4.65
C PHE A 116 -10.16 13.78 3.99
N ASP A 117 -10.83 14.62 3.21
CA ASP A 117 -11.93 14.19 2.33
C ASP A 117 -11.36 13.85 0.96
N VAL A 118 -11.58 12.63 0.53
CA VAL A 118 -11.04 12.11 -0.73
C VAL A 118 -12.15 11.55 -1.59
N LEU A 119 -12.16 11.93 -2.86
CA LEU A 119 -12.98 11.32 -3.89
C LEU A 119 -12.10 10.42 -4.75
N LEU A 120 -12.43 9.14 -4.79
CA LEU A 120 -11.75 8.13 -5.59
C LEU A 120 -12.65 7.74 -6.77
N ASP A 121 -12.11 7.68 -7.97
CA ASP A 121 -12.83 7.23 -9.16
C ASP A 121 -12.88 5.70 -9.32
N LEU A 122 -12.26 4.96 -8.40
CA LEU A 122 -12.37 3.51 -8.27
C LEU A 122 -13.45 3.15 -7.25
N GLN A 123 -14.27 2.15 -7.57
CA GLN A 123 -15.36 1.70 -6.70
C GLN A 123 -15.07 0.31 -6.12
N GLY A 124 -15.71 0.01 -4.99
CA GLY A 124 -15.65 -1.27 -4.31
C GLY A 124 -15.39 -1.14 -2.80
N SER A 125 -15.95 -2.04 -2.02
CA SER A 125 -15.80 -2.02 -0.55
C SER A 125 -14.35 -2.18 -0.08
N TYR A 126 -13.51 -2.85 -0.85
CA TYR A 126 -12.09 -3.02 -0.58
C TYR A 126 -11.28 -1.73 -0.72
N GLN A 127 -11.81 -0.71 -1.40
CA GLN A 127 -11.11 0.56 -1.58
C GLN A 127 -10.90 1.33 -0.27
N CYS A 128 -11.72 1.09 0.74
CA CYS A 128 -11.51 1.65 2.08
C CYS A 128 -10.13 1.22 2.66
N ARG A 129 -9.74 -0.03 2.45
CA ARG A 129 -8.43 -0.54 2.89
C ARG A 129 -7.29 -0.05 1.99
N ASN A 130 -7.53 -0.05 0.68
CA ASN A 130 -6.54 0.42 -0.28
C ASN A 130 -6.18 1.90 -0.06
N ILE A 131 -7.18 2.76 0.18
CA ILE A 131 -6.94 4.20 0.37
C ILE A 131 -6.19 4.47 1.68
N VAL A 132 -6.46 3.71 2.75
CA VAL A 132 -5.70 3.79 4.01
C VAL A 132 -4.24 3.41 3.76
N THR A 133 -3.99 2.30 3.06
CA THR A 133 -2.64 1.86 2.71
C THR A 133 -1.90 2.87 1.84
N ALA A 134 -2.59 3.40 0.82
CA ALA A 134 -2.04 4.41 -0.08
C ALA A 134 -1.69 5.70 0.66
N SER A 135 -2.60 6.16 1.55
CA SER A 135 -2.39 7.36 2.35
C SER A 135 -1.18 7.23 3.27
N ALA A 136 -1.03 6.08 3.93
CA ALA A 136 0.13 5.81 4.78
C ALA A 136 1.44 5.78 3.97
N ALA A 137 1.42 5.20 2.77
CA ALA A 137 2.59 5.17 1.88
C ALA A 137 2.99 6.57 1.41
N ILE A 138 2.02 7.38 0.99
CA ILE A 138 2.25 8.74 0.52
C ILE A 138 2.72 9.64 1.67
N ASP A 139 2.13 9.51 2.85
CA ASP A 139 2.53 10.25 4.05
C ASP A 139 3.96 9.93 4.45
N PHE A 140 4.33 8.64 4.45
CA PHE A 140 5.71 8.20 4.68
C PHE A 140 6.68 8.79 3.64
N LEU A 141 6.35 8.72 2.35
CA LEU A 141 7.20 9.25 1.28
C LEU A 141 7.40 10.76 1.42
N HIS A 142 6.36 11.49 1.81
CA HIS A 142 6.44 12.95 2.01
C HIS A 142 7.28 13.35 3.22
N GLU A 143 7.15 12.63 4.33
CA GLU A 143 7.78 12.99 5.61
C GLU A 143 9.22 12.47 5.75
N GLU A 144 9.50 11.29 5.18
CA GLU A 144 10.74 10.54 5.45
C GLU A 144 11.67 10.45 4.25
N THR A 145 11.29 11.07 3.12
CA THR A 145 12.14 11.09 1.91
C THR A 145 12.24 12.51 1.35
N PRO A 146 13.15 12.80 0.42
CA PRO A 146 13.23 14.10 -0.25
C PRO A 146 12.02 14.44 -1.13
N LEU A 147 11.08 13.52 -1.31
CA LEU A 147 9.90 13.73 -2.15
C LEU A 147 8.91 14.69 -1.47
N THR A 148 8.56 15.76 -2.16
CA THR A 148 7.56 16.72 -1.69
C THR A 148 6.22 16.45 -2.37
N ILE A 149 5.26 15.88 -1.63
CA ILE A 149 3.93 15.57 -2.13
C ILE A 149 2.93 16.57 -1.51
N SER A 150 2.45 17.51 -2.32
CA SER A 150 1.46 18.48 -1.82
C SER A 150 0.10 17.83 -1.59
N ARG A 151 -0.72 18.39 -0.67
CA ARG A 151 -2.12 17.95 -0.49
C ARG A 151 -2.90 17.96 -1.81
N ARG A 152 -2.64 18.95 -2.66
CA ARG A 152 -3.28 19.06 -3.97
C ARG A 152 -2.90 17.87 -4.87
N ALA A 153 -1.61 17.54 -4.96
CA ALA A 153 -1.13 16.40 -5.76
C ALA A 153 -1.72 15.07 -5.26
N TYR A 154 -1.81 14.89 -3.93
CA TYR A 154 -2.46 13.74 -3.32
C TYR A 154 -3.94 13.62 -3.75
N LEU A 155 -4.73 14.68 -3.59
CA LEU A 155 -6.16 14.67 -3.91
C LEU A 155 -6.40 14.50 -5.43
N GLU A 156 -5.64 15.19 -6.28
CA GLU A 156 -5.73 15.04 -7.74
C GLU A 156 -5.35 13.62 -8.20
N GLY A 157 -4.30 13.04 -7.63
CA GLY A 157 -3.89 11.67 -7.92
C GLY A 157 -4.96 10.65 -7.58
N MET A 158 -5.63 10.78 -6.44
CA MET A 158 -6.73 9.91 -6.04
C MET A 158 -7.96 10.07 -6.95
N CYS A 159 -8.31 11.30 -7.33
CA CYS A 159 -9.45 11.56 -8.22
C CYS A 159 -9.27 11.01 -9.64
N CYS A 160 -8.04 10.73 -10.07
CA CYS A 160 -7.71 10.30 -11.43
C CYS A 160 -7.14 8.87 -11.48
N ALA A 161 -7.32 8.07 -10.44
CA ALA A 161 -6.72 6.74 -10.35
C ALA A 161 -7.19 5.79 -11.47
N ALA A 162 -8.50 5.77 -11.79
CA ALA A 162 -9.05 4.94 -12.86
C ALA A 162 -8.59 5.37 -14.27
N ALA A 163 -8.46 6.67 -14.52
CA ALA A 163 -8.01 7.17 -15.81
C ALA A 163 -6.60 6.68 -16.16
N ASN A 164 -5.72 6.58 -15.15
CA ASN A 164 -4.35 6.09 -15.29
C ASN A 164 -4.28 4.58 -15.55
N THR A 165 -5.32 3.80 -15.21
CA THR A 165 -5.37 2.36 -15.48
C THR A 165 -5.82 2.03 -16.91
N ALA A 166 -6.61 2.91 -17.54
CA ALA A 166 -7.21 2.67 -18.86
C ALA A 166 -6.27 3.02 -20.03
N SER A 167 -5.30 3.90 -19.85
CA SER A 167 -4.49 4.45 -20.94
C SER A 167 -3.20 3.67 -21.28
N GLY A 168 -2.84 2.62 -20.52
CA GLY A 168 -1.59 1.88 -20.72
C GLY A 168 -0.31 2.72 -20.58
N ALA A 169 -0.44 4.02 -20.37
CA ALA A 169 0.66 4.94 -20.14
C ALA A 169 0.97 4.96 -18.63
N VAL A 170 2.12 4.45 -18.28
CA VAL A 170 2.63 4.50 -16.90
C VAL A 170 3.02 5.93 -16.56
N SER A 171 2.03 6.73 -16.23
CA SER A 171 2.21 8.02 -15.58
C SER A 171 1.19 8.13 -14.46
N GLY A 172 1.38 7.35 -13.40
CA GLY A 172 0.51 7.39 -12.24
C GLY A 172 0.86 6.30 -11.24
N VAL A 173 0.75 6.63 -9.99
CA VAL A 173 0.95 5.73 -8.87
C VAL A 173 -0.09 4.61 -8.96
N ARG A 174 0.31 3.40 -9.35
CA ARG A 174 -0.48 2.20 -9.09
C ARG A 174 -0.07 1.68 -7.71
N LEU A 175 -1.01 1.71 -6.78
CA LEU A 175 -0.95 0.95 -5.54
C LEU A 175 -1.87 -0.27 -5.74
N CYS A 176 -1.30 -1.42 -5.86
CA CYS A 176 -2.01 -2.71 -5.84
C CYS A 176 -1.57 -3.52 -4.65
#